data_1174923ccaac0225d3542a81d5abfcc6
#
_entry.id   1174923ccaac0225d3542a81d5abfcc6
#
_cell.length_a   1.000
_cell.length_b   1.000
_cell.length_c   1.000
_cell.angle_alpha   90.00
_cell.angle_beta   90.00
_cell.angle_gamma   90.00
#
_symmetry.space_group_name_H-M   'P 1'
#
loop_
_entity.id
_entity.type
_entity.pdbx_description
1 polymer ?
#
loop_
_entity_poly.entity_id
_entity_poly.type
_entity_poly.pdbx_seq_one_letter_code
_entity_poly.pdbx_strand_id
1 'polypeptide(L)'
;MRIHNLLAGAAIFAFTLCTPEWSFAQAPARGQAKADDKTDPRTARFGVWDNSTNPNNVMTYEAYDKGGSKLTVRNPSNPANDWSYVTLFDGVFRPVSGQPGSETAVEIINPKSIRIYNKRNGVVYQVVINTLSEDNNTINNEYIRMDKDGKITGVTHVTYIRRKK
;
A
#
# COMPACT_ATOMS: atom_id res chain seq x y z
N MET A 1 -3.19 36.65 -79.09
CA MET A 1 -3.52 36.55 -77.63
C MET A 1 -2.91 35.26 -77.12
N ARG A 2 -1.77 35.31 -76.40
CA ARG A 2 -0.99 34.13 -75.99
C ARG A 2 -1.21 33.92 -74.50
N ILE A 3 -1.64 32.73 -74.12
CA ILE A 3 -1.84 32.31 -72.75
C ILE A 3 -0.59 31.52 -72.31
N HIS A 4 0.08 32.00 -71.30
CA HIS A 4 1.27 31.32 -70.72
C HIS A 4 0.78 30.49 -69.51
N ASN A 5 1.01 29.18 -69.60
CA ASN A 5 0.84 28.25 -68.50
C ASN A 5 2.07 28.29 -67.57
N LEU A 6 1.86 28.67 -66.31
CA LEU A 6 2.87 28.51 -65.27
C LEU A 6 2.59 27.16 -64.51
N LEU A 7 3.58 26.27 -64.62
CA LEU A 7 3.62 25.06 -63.79
C LEU A 7 4.21 25.43 -62.43
N ALA A 8 3.42 25.26 -61.36
CA ALA A 8 3.93 25.37 -60.00
C ALA A 8 4.29 23.97 -59.49
N GLY A 9 5.62 23.75 -59.26
CA GLY A 9 6.12 22.54 -58.65
C GLY A 9 5.89 22.54 -57.13
N ALA A 10 5.18 21.55 -56.64
CA ALA A 10 5.02 21.31 -55.20
C ALA A 10 6.19 20.45 -54.69
N ALA A 11 7.06 21.02 -53.89
CA ALA A 11 8.08 20.26 -53.16
C ALA A 11 7.47 19.65 -51.91
N ILE A 12 7.38 18.33 -51.88
CA ILE A 12 6.95 17.57 -50.70
C ILE A 12 8.17 17.39 -49.77
N PHE A 13 8.18 18.12 -48.65
CA PHE A 13 9.10 17.86 -47.57
C PHE A 13 8.58 16.72 -46.71
N ALA A 14 9.22 15.56 -46.78
CA ALA A 14 8.99 14.45 -45.86
C ALA A 14 9.66 14.75 -44.52
N PHE A 15 8.89 15.14 -43.52
CA PHE A 15 9.34 15.22 -42.14
C PHE A 15 9.36 13.81 -41.56
N THR A 16 10.55 13.24 -41.37
CA THR A 16 10.76 12.03 -40.60
C THR A 16 10.64 12.40 -39.11
N LEU A 17 9.48 12.09 -38.52
CA LEU A 17 9.26 12.19 -37.06
C LEU A 17 10.06 11.08 -36.39
N CYS A 18 11.24 11.39 -35.85
CA CYS A 18 11.96 10.55 -34.90
C CYS A 18 11.19 10.62 -33.56
N THR A 19 10.35 9.64 -33.29
CA THR A 19 9.78 9.44 -31.95
C THR A 19 10.84 8.80 -31.07
N PRO A 20 11.21 9.39 -29.92
CA PRO A 20 12.07 8.70 -28.96
C PRO A 20 11.30 7.55 -28.37
N GLU A 21 11.70 6.31 -28.65
CA GLU A 21 11.22 5.12 -27.92
C GLU A 21 11.75 5.20 -26.50
N TRP A 22 10.88 5.59 -25.59
CA TRP A 22 11.13 5.45 -24.15
C TRP A 22 10.97 3.97 -23.79
N SER A 23 12.06 3.21 -23.86
CA SER A 23 12.13 1.88 -23.28
C SER A 23 12.01 1.99 -21.78
N PHE A 24 10.80 1.79 -21.25
CA PHE A 24 10.63 1.50 -19.83
C PHE A 24 11.30 0.15 -19.56
N ALA A 25 12.48 0.17 -18.97
CA ALA A 25 13.10 -1.03 -18.45
C ALA A 25 12.13 -1.64 -17.43
N GLN A 26 11.56 -2.80 -17.76
CA GLN A 26 10.79 -3.59 -16.82
C GLN A 26 11.69 -3.89 -15.62
N ALA A 27 11.27 -3.43 -14.42
CA ALA A 27 11.92 -3.82 -13.19
C ALA A 27 11.92 -5.36 -13.12
N PRO A 28 13.04 -5.99 -12.71
CA PRO A 28 13.11 -7.44 -12.62
C PRO A 28 12.00 -7.95 -11.71
N ALA A 29 11.25 -8.96 -12.18
CA ALA A 29 10.25 -9.65 -11.40
C ALA A 29 10.90 -10.15 -10.10
N ARG A 30 10.50 -9.54 -8.96
CA ARG A 30 10.97 -9.97 -7.64
C ARG A 30 10.55 -11.42 -7.45
N GLY A 31 11.54 -12.30 -7.37
CA GLY A 31 11.34 -13.72 -7.10
C GLY A 31 10.45 -13.90 -5.87
N GLN A 32 9.47 -14.79 -5.98
CA GLN A 32 8.60 -15.18 -4.88
C GLN A 32 9.46 -15.78 -3.76
N ALA A 33 9.62 -15.05 -2.65
CA ALA A 33 10.26 -15.56 -1.45
C ALA A 33 9.44 -16.74 -0.89
N LYS A 34 10.10 -17.83 -0.55
CA LYS A 34 9.50 -19.00 0.09
C LYS A 34 8.83 -18.59 1.41
N ALA A 35 7.62 -19.11 1.67
CA ALA A 35 6.71 -18.70 2.74
C ALA A 35 7.12 -19.04 4.19
N ASP A 36 8.33 -19.56 4.44
CA ASP A 36 8.76 -20.09 5.75
C ASP A 36 9.90 -19.31 6.42
N ASP A 37 10.29 -18.15 5.88
CA ASP A 37 11.33 -17.36 6.49
C ASP A 37 10.72 -16.43 7.55
N LYS A 38 11.12 -16.57 8.83
CA LYS A 38 10.76 -15.67 9.94
C LYS A 38 11.17 -14.22 9.70
N THR A 39 11.95 -13.95 8.67
CA THR A 39 12.36 -12.63 8.21
C THR A 39 11.42 -12.06 7.13
N ASP A 40 10.51 -12.86 6.57
CA ASP A 40 9.55 -12.38 5.58
C ASP A 40 8.53 -11.45 6.25
N PRO A 41 8.48 -10.16 5.86
CA PRO A 41 7.57 -9.19 6.46
C PRO A 41 6.09 -9.56 6.33
N ARG A 42 5.74 -10.45 5.39
CA ARG A 42 4.37 -10.92 5.15
C ARG A 42 3.91 -11.90 6.22
N THR A 43 4.80 -12.78 6.69
CA THR A 43 4.48 -13.86 7.64
C THR A 43 4.96 -13.58 9.06
N ALA A 44 6.00 -12.77 9.23
CA ALA A 44 6.57 -12.42 10.53
C ALA A 44 5.55 -11.73 11.48
N ARG A 45 4.47 -11.14 10.90
CA ARG A 45 3.39 -10.49 11.67
C ARG A 45 2.26 -11.41 12.06
N PHE A 46 2.18 -12.64 11.56
CA PHE A 46 1.07 -13.55 11.86
C PHE A 46 0.92 -13.79 13.37
N GLY A 47 -0.32 -13.72 13.85
CA GLY A 47 -0.68 -13.87 15.24
C GLY A 47 -1.57 -12.74 15.76
N VAL A 48 -1.79 -12.76 17.07
CA VAL A 48 -2.63 -11.79 17.78
C VAL A 48 -1.76 -10.78 18.50
N TRP A 49 -2.19 -9.52 18.46
CA TRP A 49 -1.45 -8.37 18.98
C TRP A 49 -2.36 -7.49 19.82
N ASP A 50 -1.98 -7.30 21.07
CA ASP A 50 -2.71 -6.44 22.00
C ASP A 50 -2.15 -5.02 21.96
N ASN A 51 -3.01 -4.03 21.83
CA ASN A 51 -2.61 -2.63 21.97
C ASN A 51 -2.15 -2.36 23.40
N SER A 52 -0.97 -1.78 23.57
CA SER A 52 -0.35 -1.59 24.88
C SER A 52 -1.10 -0.63 25.81
N THR A 53 -1.95 0.23 25.25
CA THR A 53 -2.68 1.29 26.00
C THR A 53 -4.20 1.20 25.86
N ASN A 54 -4.71 0.40 24.90
CA ASN A 54 -6.14 0.28 24.65
C ASN A 54 -6.55 -1.18 24.48
N PRO A 55 -7.09 -1.83 25.54
CA PRO A 55 -7.50 -3.25 25.48
C PRO A 55 -8.65 -3.50 24.48
N ASN A 56 -9.36 -2.46 24.06
CA ASN A 56 -10.42 -2.53 23.06
C ASN A 56 -9.91 -2.44 21.61
N ASN A 57 -8.61 -2.62 21.39
CA ASN A 57 -8.02 -2.62 20.07
C ASN A 57 -7.04 -3.80 19.94
N VAL A 58 -7.56 -4.91 19.43
CA VAL A 58 -6.81 -6.15 19.24
C VAL A 58 -6.64 -6.40 17.75
N MET A 59 -5.39 -6.49 17.28
CA MET A 59 -5.07 -6.84 15.89
C MET A 59 -4.81 -8.34 15.76
N THR A 60 -5.26 -8.92 14.65
CA THR A 60 -4.90 -10.28 14.24
C THR A 60 -4.42 -10.25 12.79
N TYR A 61 -3.21 -10.77 12.57
CA TYR A 61 -2.70 -11.01 11.22
C TYR A 61 -2.78 -12.49 10.89
N GLU A 62 -3.35 -12.82 9.75
CA GLU A 62 -3.55 -14.18 9.25
C GLU A 62 -3.10 -14.28 7.79
N ALA A 63 -2.78 -15.49 7.34
CA ALA A 63 -2.49 -15.74 5.94
C ALA A 63 -3.73 -15.45 5.06
N TYR A 64 -3.50 -14.86 3.90
CA TYR A 64 -4.52 -14.62 2.88
C TYR A 64 -3.93 -14.88 1.51
N ASP A 65 -4.60 -15.74 0.73
CA ASP A 65 -4.18 -16.13 -0.61
C ASP A 65 -2.67 -16.49 -0.70
N LYS A 66 -2.09 -16.48 -1.90
CA LYS A 66 -0.67 -16.80 -2.12
C LYS A 66 0.24 -15.63 -1.75
N GLY A 67 0.72 -15.62 -0.51
CA GLY A 67 1.70 -14.64 -0.02
C GLY A 67 1.10 -13.32 0.47
N GLY A 68 -0.22 -13.25 0.61
CA GLY A 68 -0.91 -12.11 1.22
C GLY A 68 -1.16 -12.28 2.71
N SER A 69 -1.73 -11.25 3.32
CA SER A 69 -2.25 -11.32 4.68
C SER A 69 -3.60 -10.63 4.81
N LYS A 70 -4.37 -11.07 5.81
CA LYS A 70 -5.56 -10.41 6.30
C LYS A 70 -5.25 -9.81 7.66
N LEU A 71 -5.48 -8.52 7.82
CA LEU A 71 -5.54 -7.88 9.13
C LEU A 71 -6.99 -7.77 9.56
N THR A 72 -7.27 -8.19 10.79
CA THR A 72 -8.54 -7.92 11.49
C THR A 72 -8.25 -7.11 12.74
N VAL A 73 -8.97 -6.02 12.94
CA VAL A 73 -8.95 -5.24 14.18
C VAL A 73 -10.29 -5.44 14.87
N ARG A 74 -10.23 -5.89 16.11
CA ARG A 74 -11.40 -6.17 16.95
C ARG A 74 -11.48 -5.19 18.10
N ASN A 75 -12.71 -4.79 18.40
CA ASN A 75 -13.05 -4.10 19.62
C ASN A 75 -13.86 -5.04 20.53
N PRO A 76 -13.24 -5.70 21.53
CA PRO A 76 -13.94 -6.64 22.41
C PRO A 76 -15.14 -6.05 23.14
N SER A 77 -15.14 -4.75 23.43
CA SER A 77 -16.26 -4.06 24.10
C SER A 77 -17.37 -3.61 23.15
N ASN A 78 -17.10 -3.54 21.85
CA ASN A 78 -18.09 -3.16 20.84
C ASN A 78 -17.76 -3.78 19.47
N PRO A 79 -18.18 -5.03 19.22
CA PRO A 79 -17.90 -5.74 17.97
C PRO A 79 -18.44 -5.06 16.69
N ALA A 80 -19.40 -4.14 16.82
CA ALA A 80 -19.86 -3.34 15.68
C ALA A 80 -18.76 -2.42 15.09
N ASN A 81 -17.71 -2.19 15.85
CA ASN A 81 -16.53 -1.43 15.39
C ASN A 81 -15.41 -2.31 14.83
N ASP A 82 -15.65 -3.62 14.68
CA ASP A 82 -14.67 -4.52 14.07
C ASP A 82 -14.52 -4.21 12.58
N TRP A 83 -13.28 -4.28 12.10
CA TRP A 83 -12.99 -4.07 10.69
C TRP A 83 -11.81 -4.92 10.23
N SER A 84 -11.70 -5.13 8.93
CA SER A 84 -10.60 -5.89 8.37
C SER A 84 -10.27 -5.47 6.95
N TYR A 85 -9.03 -5.72 6.53
CA TYR A 85 -8.62 -5.64 5.13
C TYR A 85 -7.72 -6.80 4.75
N VAL A 86 -7.58 -7.02 3.45
CA VAL A 86 -6.64 -7.98 2.86
C VAL A 86 -5.60 -7.24 2.03
N THR A 87 -4.40 -7.80 1.95
CA THR A 87 -3.31 -7.25 1.12
C THR A 87 -2.48 -8.35 0.49
N LEU A 88 -1.97 -8.10 -0.71
CA LEU A 88 -0.91 -8.88 -1.35
C LEU A 88 0.45 -8.14 -1.30
N PHE A 89 0.54 -7.06 -0.53
CA PHE A 89 1.72 -6.18 -0.40
C PHE A 89 2.19 -5.55 -1.72
N ASP A 90 1.28 -5.32 -2.62
CA ASP A 90 1.48 -4.85 -4.00
C ASP A 90 1.15 -3.36 -4.19
N GLY A 91 0.81 -2.64 -3.13
CA GLY A 91 0.42 -1.24 -3.17
C GLY A 91 -0.97 -0.98 -3.77
N VAL A 92 -1.73 -2.02 -4.06
CA VAL A 92 -3.08 -1.87 -4.63
C VAL A 92 -4.10 -1.61 -3.52
N PHE A 93 -4.92 -0.57 -3.69
CA PHE A 93 -6.01 -0.25 -2.78
C PHE A 93 -7.12 -1.32 -2.84
N ARG A 94 -7.50 -1.83 -1.67
CA ARG A 94 -8.57 -2.81 -1.48
C ARG A 94 -9.56 -2.32 -0.43
N PRO A 95 -10.86 -2.65 -0.58
CA PRO A 95 -11.89 -2.25 0.38
C PRO A 95 -11.59 -2.73 1.80
N VAL A 96 -11.97 -1.91 2.78
CA VAL A 96 -11.95 -2.26 4.21
C VAL A 96 -13.33 -2.75 4.61
N SER A 97 -13.43 -4.02 5.00
CA SER A 97 -14.67 -4.58 5.55
C SER A 97 -14.98 -3.94 6.90
N GLY A 98 -16.24 -3.57 7.14
CA GLY A 98 -16.65 -2.86 8.36
C GLY A 98 -16.46 -1.34 8.31
N GLN A 99 -15.88 -0.78 7.22
CA GLN A 99 -15.69 0.67 7.05
C GLN A 99 -16.08 1.12 5.63
N PRO A 100 -17.35 1.38 5.35
CA PRO A 100 -17.82 1.81 4.03
C PRO A 100 -17.05 3.02 3.51
N GLY A 101 -16.70 3.01 2.21
CA GLY A 101 -15.95 4.06 1.55
C GLY A 101 -14.46 4.13 1.91
N SER A 102 -13.97 3.21 2.74
CA SER A 102 -12.56 3.10 3.10
C SER A 102 -11.86 2.02 2.28
N GLU A 103 -10.60 2.31 1.90
CA GLU A 103 -9.71 1.40 1.18
C GLU A 103 -8.31 1.47 1.79
N THR A 104 -7.58 0.37 1.73
CA THR A 104 -6.21 0.27 2.24
C THR A 104 -5.29 -0.33 1.18
N ALA A 105 -4.10 0.23 1.03
CA ALA A 105 -3.00 -0.32 0.25
C ALA A 105 -1.79 -0.55 1.16
N VAL A 106 -1.04 -1.62 0.93
CA VAL A 106 0.13 -1.98 1.74
C VAL A 106 1.32 -2.29 0.86
N GLU A 107 2.49 -1.79 1.24
CA GLU A 107 3.77 -2.02 0.57
C GLU A 107 4.84 -2.43 1.59
N ILE A 108 5.76 -3.28 1.17
CA ILE A 108 6.94 -3.64 1.96
C ILE A 108 8.01 -2.56 1.75
N ILE A 109 8.50 -1.96 2.84
CA ILE A 109 9.65 -1.04 2.82
C ILE A 109 10.95 -1.84 2.97
N ASN A 110 10.99 -2.73 3.97
CA ASN A 110 12.12 -3.59 4.29
C ASN A 110 11.62 -4.82 5.07
N PRO A 111 12.49 -5.79 5.46
CA PRO A 111 12.05 -7.00 6.17
C PRO A 111 11.28 -6.74 7.48
N LYS A 112 11.46 -5.60 8.13
CA LYS A 112 10.80 -5.26 9.39
C LYS A 112 9.70 -4.20 9.25
N SER A 113 9.63 -3.49 8.13
CA SER A 113 8.72 -2.34 7.99
C SER A 113 7.83 -2.46 6.77
N ILE A 114 6.54 -2.17 6.96
CA ILE A 114 5.56 -2.00 5.90
C ILE A 114 4.97 -0.59 5.96
N ARG A 115 4.56 -0.09 4.82
CA ARG A 115 3.83 1.17 4.67
C ARG A 115 2.39 0.86 4.30
N ILE A 116 1.46 1.49 5.01
CA ILE A 116 0.03 1.31 4.84
C ILE A 116 -0.57 2.66 4.49
N TYR A 117 -1.28 2.74 3.37
CA TYR A 117 -2.05 3.92 2.98
C TYR A 117 -3.52 3.66 3.26
N ASN A 118 -4.16 4.57 3.99
CA ASN A 118 -5.59 4.55 4.24
C ASN A 118 -6.26 5.67 3.46
N LYS A 119 -7.23 5.29 2.63
CA LYS A 119 -8.01 6.18 1.79
C LYS A 119 -9.48 6.11 2.20
N ARG A 120 -10.18 7.26 2.19
CA ARG A 120 -11.62 7.35 2.41
C ARG A 120 -12.25 8.24 1.36
N ASN A 121 -13.30 7.75 0.71
CA ASN A 121 -13.99 8.45 -0.37
C ASN A 121 -13.03 9.00 -1.45
N GLY A 122 -12.03 8.19 -1.84
CA GLY A 122 -11.05 8.55 -2.86
C GLY A 122 -9.84 9.37 -2.38
N VAL A 123 -9.84 9.87 -1.13
CA VAL A 123 -8.77 10.72 -0.57
C VAL A 123 -7.91 9.94 0.43
N VAL A 124 -6.59 9.95 0.24
CA VAL A 124 -5.65 9.41 1.24
C VAL A 124 -5.61 10.38 2.42
N TYR A 125 -6.01 9.91 3.59
CA TYR A 125 -6.07 10.70 4.81
C TYR A 125 -5.03 10.29 5.85
N GLN A 126 -4.40 9.13 5.67
CA GLN A 126 -3.43 8.62 6.63
C GLN A 126 -2.43 7.68 5.95
N VAL A 127 -1.17 7.80 6.37
CA VAL A 127 -0.12 6.80 6.13
C VAL A 127 0.27 6.20 7.47
N VAL A 128 0.47 4.88 7.52
CA VAL A 128 0.99 4.20 8.70
C VAL A 128 2.32 3.53 8.35
N ILE A 129 3.34 3.82 9.13
CA ILE A 129 4.58 3.05 9.13
C ILE A 129 4.46 2.01 10.25
N ASN A 130 4.40 0.74 9.87
CA ASN A 130 4.28 -0.38 10.79
C ASN A 130 5.63 -1.09 10.86
N THR A 131 6.31 -0.99 11.99
CA THR A 131 7.65 -1.56 12.19
C THR A 131 7.60 -2.67 13.22
N LEU A 132 8.07 -3.85 12.83
CA LEU A 132 8.22 -5.01 13.70
C LEU A 132 9.58 -4.96 14.39
N SER A 133 9.61 -5.20 15.71
CA SER A 133 10.84 -5.30 16.49
C SER A 133 11.75 -6.46 16.03
N GLU A 134 13.02 -6.41 16.40
CA GLU A 134 14.00 -7.46 16.02
C GLU A 134 13.61 -8.83 16.53
N ASP A 135 13.06 -8.90 17.74
CA ASP A 135 12.58 -10.14 18.39
C ASP A 135 11.20 -10.60 17.90
N ASN A 136 10.56 -9.84 16.98
CA ASN A 136 9.23 -10.08 16.46
C ASN A 136 8.11 -10.08 17.52
N ASN A 137 8.30 -9.45 18.69
CA ASN A 137 7.32 -9.44 19.77
C ASN A 137 6.59 -8.09 19.93
N THR A 138 7.04 -7.06 19.21
CA THR A 138 6.42 -5.73 19.26
C THR A 138 6.21 -5.19 17.85
N ILE A 139 5.06 -4.57 17.61
CA ILE A 139 4.78 -3.74 16.43
C ILE A 139 4.64 -2.30 16.90
N ASN A 140 5.44 -1.40 16.34
CA ASN A 140 5.30 0.03 16.50
C ASN A 140 4.65 0.61 15.25
N ASN A 141 3.49 1.24 15.43
CA ASN A 141 2.79 1.97 14.39
C ASN A 141 2.98 3.46 14.57
N GLU A 142 3.45 4.11 13.52
CA GLU A 142 3.43 5.56 13.38
C GLU A 142 2.31 5.95 12.42
N TYR A 143 1.27 6.63 12.93
CA TYR A 143 0.12 7.09 12.17
C TYR A 143 0.32 8.55 11.77
N ILE A 144 0.55 8.80 10.49
CA ILE A 144 0.74 10.12 9.90
C ILE A 144 -0.57 10.53 9.25
N ARG A 145 -1.28 11.49 9.85
CA ARG A 145 -2.56 12.00 9.31
C ARG A 145 -2.30 13.16 8.38
N MET A 146 -3.12 13.22 7.32
CA MET A 146 -3.04 14.25 6.29
C MET A 146 -4.42 14.84 6.03
N ASP A 147 -4.45 16.11 5.60
CA ASP A 147 -5.64 16.73 5.04
C ASP A 147 -5.81 16.35 3.54
N LYS A 148 -6.85 16.86 2.92
CA LYS A 148 -7.17 16.63 1.50
C LYS A 148 -6.10 17.10 0.52
N ASP A 149 -5.24 18.02 0.94
CA ASP A 149 -4.17 18.61 0.13
C ASP A 149 -2.81 17.91 0.38
N GLY A 150 -2.82 16.84 1.21
CA GLY A 150 -1.64 16.03 1.52
C GLY A 150 -0.73 16.63 2.61
N LYS A 151 -1.15 17.73 3.25
CA LYS A 151 -0.40 18.34 4.36
C LYS A 151 -0.57 17.52 5.64
N ILE A 152 0.54 17.23 6.33
CA ILE A 152 0.53 16.51 7.59
C ILE A 152 -0.16 17.35 8.65
N THR A 153 -1.19 16.78 9.29
CA THR A 153 -1.98 17.41 10.35
C THR A 153 -1.71 16.83 11.74
N GLY A 154 -1.01 15.70 11.81
CA GLY A 154 -0.63 15.09 13.08
C GLY A 154 0.06 13.76 12.90
N VAL A 155 0.84 13.39 13.93
CA VAL A 155 1.50 12.09 14.03
C VAL A 155 1.17 11.51 15.42
N THR A 156 0.81 10.21 15.44
CA THR A 156 0.56 9.48 16.69
C THR A 156 1.25 8.12 16.63
N HIS A 157 1.73 7.66 17.79
CA HIS A 157 2.44 6.40 17.93
C HIS A 157 1.59 5.43 18.76
N VAL A 158 1.52 4.17 18.30
CA VAL A 158 0.82 3.11 19.02
C VAL A 158 1.68 1.87 18.97
N THR A 159 1.86 1.24 20.13
CA THR A 159 2.60 -0.01 20.27
C THR A 159 1.65 -1.17 20.49
N TYR A 160 1.91 -2.28 19.80
CA TYR A 160 1.20 -3.54 19.99
C TYR A 160 2.19 -4.62 20.44
N ILE A 161 1.76 -5.43 21.40
CA ILE A 161 2.54 -6.53 21.95
C ILE A 161 1.95 -7.85 21.45
N ARG A 162 2.81 -8.74 20.99
CA ARG A 162 2.39 -10.07 20.56
C ARG A 162 1.78 -10.84 21.73
N ARG A 163 0.56 -11.33 21.57
CA ARG A 163 -0.05 -12.20 22.55
C ARG A 163 0.67 -13.55 22.54
N LYS A 164 1.18 -13.96 23.70
CA LYS A 164 1.75 -15.31 23.88
C LYS A 164 0.61 -16.33 23.80
N LYS A 165 0.89 -17.46 23.18
CA LYS A 165 -0.01 -18.63 23.17
C LYS A 165 -0.04 -19.28 24.53
#